data_9c80387a59a346172364070e9ed3975a
#
_entry.id   9c80387a59a346172364070e9ed3975a
#
_cell.length_a   1.000
_cell.length_b   1.000
_cell.length_c   1.000
_cell.angle_alpha   90.00
_cell.angle_beta   90.00
_cell.angle_gamma   90.00
#
_symmetry.space_group_name_H-M   'P 1'
#
loop_
_entity.id
_entity.type
_entity.pdbx_description
1 polymer ?
#
loop_
_entity_poly.entity_id
_entity_poly.type
_entity_poly.pdbx_seq_one_letter_code
_entity_poly.pdbx_strand_id
1 'polypeptide(L)'
;MVEPNSVADDHAARVLRHFGPDPANWVRPTDADHDVVVVGGGQAGLGIGFALRRAGIGRVSVIDAADPGASGVWTTTARMVNLRTPKSWPEPEFGVAGLSFRAWYESVHGEQAYEDLHRIPRREWAHYLDWIQRHLGVPVRHGTRLIGISPEADGLTLTLVVRQADGTEVTVRERTRKLVLANGVEGTGGPYLPPELAGLPSNLLAHTGHHIDFEPLAGRSIGVLGAAASAFDAAATALEAGAAQVHLFTRRPDLIVQGAGGPSGNIGARNNFHRSGDEERWRRRVLAVRAGRSVPLESVRRAAAFPGFHLHLDAPWLGTEAVGDRVAVDAADGRYTFDFVIAGTGYQYDPHTRPELAEIAGDIALWGDRYRPEADLTDAALARTPYLGSGFQLLEKEPGRAPWVGRIHLFSAAAQLSFGYPIGDVQSLAHHIPRVVDALGRDLHFEDQRLPAAPAAASEPESLRQHYEHAIWSPRTSHELEPGRR
;
A
#
# COMPACT_ATOMS: atom_id res chain seq x y z
N MET A 1 -5.80 -6.72 -26.54
CA MET A 1 -6.87 -7.00 -25.57
C MET A 1 -6.94 -8.51 -25.46
N VAL A 2 -6.62 -9.06 -24.29
CA VAL A 2 -6.85 -10.48 -24.01
C VAL A 2 -8.35 -10.64 -23.97
N GLU A 3 -8.92 -11.59 -24.75
CA GLU A 3 -10.33 -11.93 -24.64
C GLU A 3 -10.64 -12.25 -23.17
N PRO A 4 -11.80 -11.82 -22.65
CA PRO A 4 -12.17 -12.15 -21.28
C PRO A 4 -12.07 -13.68 -21.14
N ASN A 5 -11.26 -14.13 -20.18
CA ASN A 5 -11.12 -15.56 -19.98
C ASN A 5 -12.39 -16.08 -19.31
N SER A 6 -13.33 -16.52 -20.12
CA SER A 6 -14.68 -16.92 -19.70
C SER A 6 -14.67 -17.94 -18.54
N VAL A 7 -13.65 -18.82 -18.49
CA VAL A 7 -13.53 -19.84 -17.44
C VAL A 7 -13.19 -19.21 -16.09
N ALA A 8 -12.23 -18.28 -16.06
CA ALA A 8 -11.84 -17.57 -14.84
C ALA A 8 -12.98 -16.64 -14.37
N ASP A 9 -13.67 -15.98 -15.30
CA ASP A 9 -14.79 -15.08 -14.99
C ASP A 9 -15.99 -15.86 -14.43
N ASP A 10 -16.34 -17.01 -15.02
CA ASP A 10 -17.38 -17.90 -14.52
C ASP A 10 -17.04 -18.46 -13.14
N HIS A 11 -15.76 -18.79 -12.91
CA HIS A 11 -15.28 -19.21 -11.60
C HIS A 11 -15.46 -18.09 -10.57
N ALA A 12 -15.01 -16.88 -10.86
CA ALA A 12 -15.16 -15.73 -9.98
C ALA A 12 -16.63 -15.43 -9.66
N ALA A 13 -17.50 -15.43 -10.66
CA ALA A 13 -18.94 -15.21 -10.47
C ALA A 13 -19.56 -16.26 -9.53
N ARG A 14 -19.14 -17.52 -9.65
CA ARG A 14 -19.60 -18.61 -8.78
C ARG A 14 -19.11 -18.42 -7.35
N VAL A 15 -17.83 -18.11 -7.16
CA VAL A 15 -17.22 -17.88 -5.85
C VAL A 15 -17.92 -16.73 -5.14
N LEU A 16 -18.08 -15.58 -5.81
CA LEU A 16 -18.73 -14.39 -5.24
C LEU A 16 -20.21 -14.64 -4.90
N ARG A 17 -20.93 -15.42 -5.72
CA ARG A 17 -22.31 -15.82 -5.42
C ARG A 17 -22.38 -16.64 -4.12
N HIS A 18 -21.43 -17.56 -3.87
CA HIS A 18 -21.35 -18.33 -2.63
C HIS A 18 -20.88 -17.49 -1.45
N PHE A 19 -20.05 -16.50 -1.70
CA PHE A 19 -19.60 -15.55 -0.68
C PHE A 19 -20.74 -14.63 -0.20
N GLY A 20 -21.74 -14.41 -1.05
CA GLY A 20 -22.95 -13.64 -0.75
C GLY A 20 -22.79 -12.13 -0.90
N PRO A 21 -23.91 -11.39 -0.78
CA PRO A 21 -23.92 -9.93 -0.93
C PRO A 21 -23.14 -9.22 0.17
N ASP A 22 -22.77 -7.98 -0.08
CA ASP A 22 -22.23 -7.11 0.98
C ASP A 22 -23.29 -6.90 2.08
N PRO A 23 -22.87 -6.80 3.35
CA PRO A 23 -23.76 -6.42 4.43
C PRO A 23 -24.40 -5.04 4.18
N ALA A 24 -25.59 -4.82 4.73
CA ALA A 24 -26.21 -3.50 4.69
C ALA A 24 -25.31 -2.45 5.35
N ASN A 25 -25.30 -1.23 4.79
CA ASN A 25 -24.55 -0.14 5.38
C ASN A 25 -25.14 0.24 6.75
N TRP A 26 -24.31 0.07 7.79
CA TRP A 26 -24.69 0.41 9.17
C TRP A 26 -24.24 1.81 9.60
N VAL A 27 -23.32 2.43 8.83
CA VAL A 27 -22.80 3.76 9.16
C VAL A 27 -23.90 4.80 8.98
N ARG A 28 -24.11 5.62 10.00
CA ARG A 28 -25.15 6.65 9.99
C ARG A 28 -24.83 7.74 8.96
N PRO A 29 -25.81 8.17 8.18
CA PRO A 29 -25.61 9.28 7.24
C PRO A 29 -25.27 10.57 7.99
N THR A 30 -24.29 11.29 7.45
CA THR A 30 -23.91 12.64 7.84
C THR A 30 -23.89 13.52 6.58
N ASP A 31 -23.55 14.79 6.73
CA ASP A 31 -23.37 15.73 5.61
C ASP A 31 -22.03 15.54 4.86
N ALA A 32 -21.18 14.59 5.27
CA ALA A 32 -20.00 14.22 4.51
C ALA A 32 -20.39 13.46 3.23
N ASP A 33 -19.66 13.69 2.14
CA ASP A 33 -19.87 12.97 0.86
C ASP A 33 -19.52 11.49 1.01
N HIS A 34 -18.49 11.19 1.82
CA HIS A 34 -17.98 9.84 2.03
C HIS A 34 -17.78 9.53 3.51
N ASP A 35 -17.99 8.27 3.90
CA ASP A 35 -17.55 7.80 5.22
C ASP A 35 -16.05 7.55 5.24
N VAL A 36 -15.52 6.97 4.14
CA VAL A 36 -14.09 6.72 3.97
C VAL A 36 -13.67 7.01 2.53
N VAL A 37 -12.60 7.79 2.38
CA VAL A 37 -11.87 7.91 1.11
C VAL A 37 -10.55 7.15 1.24
N VAL A 38 -10.25 6.30 0.24
CA VAL A 38 -8.99 5.57 0.12
C VAL A 38 -8.21 6.13 -1.06
N VAL A 39 -7.02 6.64 -0.82
CA VAL A 39 -6.12 7.20 -1.84
C VAL A 39 -5.14 6.14 -2.31
N GLY A 40 -5.19 5.81 -3.58
CA GLY A 40 -4.42 4.77 -4.25
C GLY A 40 -5.27 3.56 -4.62
N GLY A 41 -5.45 3.32 -5.92
CA GLY A 41 -6.22 2.20 -6.51
C GLY A 41 -5.38 0.96 -6.79
N GLY A 42 -4.14 0.88 -6.27
CA GLY A 42 -3.31 -0.32 -6.34
C GLY A 42 -3.83 -1.46 -5.42
N GLN A 43 -3.07 -2.55 -5.34
CA GLN A 43 -3.47 -3.75 -4.57
C GLN A 43 -3.93 -3.47 -3.13
N ALA A 44 -3.30 -2.52 -2.44
CA ALA A 44 -3.67 -2.18 -1.06
C ALA A 44 -5.00 -1.44 -0.99
N GLY A 45 -5.18 -0.38 -1.80
CA GLY A 45 -6.43 0.40 -1.79
C GLY A 45 -7.63 -0.38 -2.30
N LEU A 46 -7.43 -1.23 -3.32
CA LEU A 46 -8.45 -2.15 -3.80
C LEU A 46 -8.91 -3.10 -2.69
N GLY A 47 -7.95 -3.72 -1.99
CA GLY A 47 -8.25 -4.63 -0.88
C GLY A 47 -8.92 -3.94 0.30
N ILE A 48 -8.49 -2.72 0.66
CA ILE A 48 -9.12 -1.93 1.73
C ILE A 48 -10.55 -1.55 1.31
N GLY A 49 -10.76 -1.07 0.09
CA GLY A 49 -12.09 -0.70 -0.41
C GLY A 49 -13.06 -1.88 -0.38
N PHE A 50 -12.62 -3.05 -0.82
CA PHE A 50 -13.41 -4.28 -0.74
C PHE A 50 -13.72 -4.67 0.71
N ALA A 51 -12.71 -4.69 1.59
CA ALA A 51 -12.88 -5.09 2.98
C ALA A 51 -13.79 -4.12 3.77
N LEU A 52 -13.74 -2.81 3.49
CA LEU A 52 -14.66 -1.83 4.06
C LEU A 52 -16.12 -2.10 3.68
N ARG A 53 -16.39 -2.39 2.39
CA ARG A 53 -17.73 -2.77 1.95
C ARG A 53 -18.19 -4.06 2.63
N ARG A 54 -17.31 -5.07 2.74
CA ARG A 54 -17.61 -6.32 3.46
C ARG A 54 -17.82 -6.12 4.96
N ALA A 55 -17.28 -5.04 5.53
CA ALA A 55 -17.57 -4.62 6.90
C ALA A 55 -18.87 -3.80 7.03
N GLY A 56 -19.65 -3.65 5.96
CA GLY A 56 -20.91 -2.90 5.95
C GLY A 56 -20.72 -1.37 6.00
N ILE A 57 -19.58 -0.85 5.51
CA ILE A 57 -19.33 0.59 5.37
C ILE A 57 -19.60 0.96 3.91
N GLY A 58 -20.73 1.62 3.64
CA GLY A 58 -21.27 1.75 2.27
C GLY A 58 -20.74 2.93 1.47
N ARG A 59 -20.51 4.10 2.10
CA ARG A 59 -20.03 5.32 1.40
C ARG A 59 -18.51 5.37 1.34
N VAL A 60 -17.92 4.40 0.61
CA VAL A 60 -16.47 4.30 0.38
C VAL A 60 -16.14 4.76 -1.03
N SER A 61 -15.14 5.64 -1.16
CA SER A 61 -14.58 6.07 -2.45
C SER A 61 -13.11 5.70 -2.52
N VAL A 62 -12.71 4.97 -3.56
CA VAL A 62 -11.30 4.70 -3.87
C VAL A 62 -10.90 5.60 -5.02
N ILE A 63 -9.85 6.40 -4.84
CA ILE A 63 -9.34 7.34 -5.86
C ILE A 63 -7.91 6.98 -6.25
N ASP A 64 -7.57 7.19 -7.53
CA ASP A 64 -6.21 7.02 -8.04
C ASP A 64 -5.87 8.11 -9.06
N ALA A 65 -4.66 8.65 -8.97
CA ALA A 65 -4.17 9.63 -9.93
C ALA A 65 -3.86 9.04 -11.31
N ALA A 66 -3.61 7.73 -11.37
CA ALA A 66 -3.28 7.01 -12.59
C ALA A 66 -4.52 6.76 -13.47
N ASP A 67 -4.25 6.45 -14.74
CA ASP A 67 -5.28 5.95 -15.67
C ASP A 67 -5.69 4.51 -15.33
N PRO A 68 -6.85 4.06 -15.84
CA PRO A 68 -7.26 2.66 -15.75
C PRO A 68 -6.16 1.72 -16.28
N GLY A 69 -5.87 0.65 -15.52
CA GLY A 69 -4.81 -0.31 -15.84
C GLY A 69 -3.38 0.14 -15.47
N ALA A 70 -3.20 1.36 -14.98
CA ALA A 70 -1.90 1.91 -14.54
C ALA A 70 -1.79 2.12 -13.02
N SER A 71 -2.78 1.69 -12.25
CA SER A 71 -2.74 1.79 -10.79
C SER A 71 -1.63 0.93 -10.18
N GLY A 72 -0.93 1.50 -9.20
CA GLY A 72 0.18 0.84 -8.53
C GLY A 72 1.46 0.81 -9.37
N VAL A 73 2.35 -0.15 -9.07
CA VAL A 73 3.73 -0.16 -9.63
C VAL A 73 3.95 -1.21 -10.72
N TRP A 74 3.05 -2.18 -10.86
CA TRP A 74 3.31 -3.41 -11.60
C TRP A 74 3.45 -3.24 -13.11
N THR A 75 2.75 -2.28 -13.68
CA THR A 75 2.82 -1.89 -15.11
C THR A 75 3.67 -0.66 -15.35
N THR A 76 4.11 0.05 -14.30
CA THR A 76 4.77 1.36 -14.38
C THR A 76 6.23 1.32 -13.93
N THR A 77 6.49 1.37 -12.63
CA THR A 77 7.85 1.56 -12.08
C THR A 77 8.55 0.28 -11.63
N ALA A 78 7.83 -0.83 -11.47
CA ALA A 78 8.41 -2.13 -11.15
C ALA A 78 9.16 -2.71 -12.37
N ARG A 79 10.44 -3.04 -12.20
CA ARG A 79 11.32 -3.53 -13.28
C ARG A 79 11.81 -4.98 -13.07
N MET A 80 11.41 -5.62 -11.98
CA MET A 80 11.65 -7.05 -11.76
C MET A 80 10.92 -7.90 -12.80
N VAL A 81 11.48 -9.02 -13.18
CA VAL A 81 10.80 -9.99 -14.06
C VAL A 81 9.74 -10.75 -13.28
N ASN A 82 10.11 -11.25 -12.11
CA ASN A 82 9.24 -12.03 -11.23
C ASN A 82 9.06 -11.33 -9.87
N LEU A 83 7.93 -11.58 -9.23
CA LEU A 83 7.72 -11.19 -7.85
C LEU A 83 8.77 -11.83 -6.95
N ARG A 84 9.20 -11.10 -5.92
CA ARG A 84 10.15 -11.61 -4.93
C ARG A 84 9.49 -12.48 -3.87
N THR A 85 8.21 -12.30 -3.68
CA THR A 85 7.37 -13.13 -2.81
C THR A 85 7.27 -14.53 -3.38
N PRO A 86 7.52 -15.59 -2.58
CA PRO A 86 7.26 -16.96 -3.00
C PRO A 86 5.78 -17.17 -3.36
N LYS A 87 5.49 -17.95 -4.39
CA LYS A 87 4.11 -18.23 -4.83
C LYS A 87 3.26 -18.96 -3.78
N SER A 88 3.92 -19.59 -2.80
CA SER A 88 3.28 -20.34 -1.71
C SER A 88 2.89 -19.47 -0.50
N TRP A 89 3.21 -18.17 -0.53
CA TRP A 89 2.87 -17.27 0.58
C TRP A 89 1.47 -16.66 0.38
N PRO A 90 0.84 -16.20 1.48
CA PRO A 90 -0.47 -15.56 1.38
C PRO A 90 -0.47 -14.44 0.35
N GLU A 91 -1.49 -14.41 -0.46
CA GLU A 91 -1.74 -13.45 -1.53
C GLU A 91 -2.92 -12.55 -1.16
N PRO A 92 -3.10 -11.43 -1.88
CA PRO A 92 -4.20 -10.53 -1.59
C PRO A 92 -5.53 -11.03 -2.17
N GLU A 93 -5.92 -12.30 -1.90
CA GLU A 93 -7.25 -12.83 -2.23
C GLU A 93 -8.38 -12.11 -1.46
N PHE A 94 -8.01 -11.15 -0.62
CA PHE A 94 -8.93 -10.31 0.17
C PHE A 94 -9.92 -11.11 1.02
N GLY A 95 -9.48 -12.26 1.53
CA GLY A 95 -10.30 -13.19 2.32
C GLY A 95 -11.21 -14.10 1.50
N VAL A 96 -11.04 -14.14 0.18
CA VAL A 96 -11.82 -14.99 -0.74
C VAL A 96 -10.89 -15.93 -1.50
N ALA A 97 -10.53 -17.05 -0.88
CA ALA A 97 -9.52 -17.99 -1.38
C ALA A 97 -9.74 -18.45 -2.84
N GLY A 98 -11.00 -18.57 -3.28
CA GLY A 98 -11.34 -18.87 -4.67
C GLY A 98 -11.03 -17.76 -5.67
N LEU A 99 -10.63 -16.57 -5.21
CA LEU A 99 -10.18 -15.45 -6.03
C LEU A 99 -8.66 -15.22 -5.92
N SER A 100 -7.91 -16.18 -5.36
CA SER A 100 -6.45 -16.11 -5.27
C SER A 100 -5.78 -16.07 -6.64
N PHE A 101 -4.52 -15.60 -6.68
CA PHE A 101 -3.71 -15.68 -7.90
C PHE A 101 -3.64 -17.13 -8.41
N ARG A 102 -3.50 -18.10 -7.51
CA ARG A 102 -3.48 -19.51 -7.87
C ARG A 102 -4.76 -19.92 -8.59
N ALA A 103 -5.92 -19.62 -8.01
CA ALA A 103 -7.20 -20.00 -8.58
C ALA A 103 -7.44 -19.36 -9.96
N TRP A 104 -7.06 -18.09 -10.12
CA TRP A 104 -7.11 -17.39 -11.39
C TRP A 104 -6.14 -18.01 -12.41
N TYR A 105 -4.87 -18.21 -12.03
CA TYR A 105 -3.84 -18.68 -12.93
C TYR A 105 -4.12 -20.11 -13.42
N GLU A 106 -4.58 -20.99 -12.52
CA GLU A 106 -5.00 -22.36 -12.87
C GLU A 106 -6.20 -22.36 -13.84
N SER A 107 -7.14 -21.44 -13.64
CA SER A 107 -8.31 -21.29 -14.52
C SER A 107 -7.93 -20.81 -15.92
N VAL A 108 -6.84 -20.03 -16.04
CA VAL A 108 -6.35 -19.46 -17.32
C VAL A 108 -5.40 -20.41 -18.02
N HIS A 109 -4.45 -21.01 -17.30
CA HIS A 109 -3.29 -21.71 -17.83
C HIS A 109 -3.25 -23.20 -17.49
N GLY A 110 -4.09 -23.65 -16.56
CA GLY A 110 -4.14 -25.02 -16.06
C GLY A 110 -3.27 -25.23 -14.80
N GLU A 111 -3.60 -26.26 -14.03
CA GLU A 111 -2.95 -26.59 -12.76
C GLU A 111 -1.44 -26.86 -12.93
N GLN A 112 -1.06 -27.63 -13.95
CA GLN A 112 0.34 -27.96 -14.22
C GLN A 112 1.18 -26.69 -14.48
N ALA A 113 0.64 -25.73 -15.21
CA ALA A 113 1.33 -24.46 -15.48
C ALA A 113 1.60 -23.66 -14.18
N TYR A 114 0.67 -23.71 -13.21
CA TYR A 114 0.93 -23.11 -11.90
C TYR A 114 2.02 -23.87 -11.12
N GLU A 115 1.98 -25.21 -11.11
CA GLU A 115 3.01 -26.00 -10.40
C GLU A 115 4.40 -25.74 -10.98
N ASP A 116 4.54 -25.57 -12.29
CA ASP A 116 5.79 -25.29 -12.97
C ASP A 116 6.34 -23.87 -12.70
N LEU A 117 5.50 -22.93 -12.22
CA LEU A 117 5.99 -21.61 -11.83
C LEU A 117 6.97 -21.70 -10.67
N HIS A 118 8.18 -21.19 -10.86
CA HIS A 118 9.10 -20.96 -9.74
C HIS A 118 8.70 -19.74 -8.91
N ARG A 119 8.32 -18.65 -9.58
CA ARG A 119 7.81 -17.40 -9.00
C ARG A 119 6.75 -16.80 -9.91
N ILE A 120 5.91 -15.95 -9.37
CA ILE A 120 4.87 -15.27 -10.13
C ILE A 120 5.51 -14.22 -11.04
N PRO A 121 5.30 -14.31 -12.38
CA PRO A 121 5.75 -13.27 -13.30
C PRO A 121 5.03 -11.94 -13.01
N ARG A 122 5.77 -10.83 -13.02
CA ARG A 122 5.21 -9.50 -12.72
C ARG A 122 4.02 -9.13 -13.61
N ARG A 123 4.10 -9.47 -14.91
CA ARG A 123 3.01 -9.19 -15.86
C ARG A 123 1.76 -9.99 -15.54
N GLU A 124 1.91 -11.28 -15.19
CA GLU A 124 0.79 -12.11 -14.76
C GLU A 124 0.14 -11.58 -13.48
N TRP A 125 0.95 -11.09 -12.55
CA TRP A 125 0.44 -10.43 -11.35
C TRP A 125 -0.36 -9.16 -11.69
N ALA A 126 0.10 -8.36 -12.64
CA ALA A 126 -0.64 -7.18 -13.11
C ALA A 126 -1.98 -7.56 -13.75
N HIS A 127 -2.01 -8.60 -14.61
CA HIS A 127 -3.24 -9.13 -15.22
C HIS A 127 -4.22 -9.65 -14.17
N TYR A 128 -3.71 -10.37 -13.16
CA TYR A 128 -4.50 -10.83 -12.04
C TYR A 128 -5.14 -9.68 -11.25
N LEU A 129 -4.39 -8.62 -10.96
CA LEU A 129 -4.92 -7.46 -10.24
C LEU A 129 -6.00 -6.72 -11.04
N ASP A 130 -5.85 -6.60 -12.35
CA ASP A 130 -6.87 -6.05 -13.23
C ASP A 130 -8.12 -6.94 -13.26
N TRP A 131 -7.93 -8.25 -13.35
CA TRP A 131 -9.01 -9.21 -13.30
C TRP A 131 -9.79 -9.16 -11.99
N ILE A 132 -9.10 -9.22 -10.85
CA ILE A 132 -9.75 -9.23 -9.53
C ILE A 132 -10.45 -7.90 -9.25
N GLN A 133 -9.90 -6.76 -9.70
CA GLN A 133 -10.55 -5.46 -9.56
C GLN A 133 -11.94 -5.44 -10.22
N ARG A 134 -12.06 -6.00 -11.43
CA ARG A 134 -13.34 -6.10 -12.16
C ARG A 134 -14.36 -6.95 -11.40
N HIS A 135 -13.92 -8.05 -10.78
CA HIS A 135 -14.81 -8.99 -10.09
C HIS A 135 -15.19 -8.55 -8.67
N LEU A 136 -14.31 -7.90 -7.94
CA LEU A 136 -14.63 -7.38 -6.61
C LEU A 136 -15.65 -6.23 -6.63
N GLY A 137 -15.88 -5.62 -7.78
CA GLY A 137 -16.84 -4.52 -7.93
C GLY A 137 -16.50 -3.31 -7.06
N VAL A 138 -15.22 -3.04 -6.81
CA VAL A 138 -14.75 -1.83 -6.14
C VAL A 138 -14.51 -0.76 -7.20
N PRO A 139 -15.34 0.27 -7.27
CA PRO A 139 -15.14 1.34 -8.23
C PRO A 139 -13.92 2.17 -7.83
N VAL A 140 -12.96 2.31 -8.73
CA VAL A 140 -11.81 3.19 -8.58
C VAL A 140 -12.01 4.42 -9.46
N ARG A 141 -11.98 5.60 -8.87
CA ARG A 141 -12.04 6.88 -9.57
C ARG A 141 -10.65 7.25 -10.06
N HIS A 142 -10.33 6.79 -11.27
CA HIS A 142 -9.06 7.08 -11.92
C HIS A 142 -8.93 8.55 -12.32
N GLY A 143 -7.70 9.03 -12.60
CA GLY A 143 -7.43 10.41 -12.94
C GLY A 143 -7.78 11.37 -11.80
N THR A 144 -7.86 10.89 -10.56
CA THR A 144 -8.25 11.68 -9.38
C THR A 144 -7.10 11.75 -8.39
N ARG A 145 -6.50 12.92 -8.23
CA ARG A 145 -5.31 13.15 -7.42
C ARG A 145 -5.63 14.03 -6.20
N LEU A 146 -5.30 13.53 -5.00
CA LEU A 146 -5.34 14.33 -3.77
C LEU A 146 -4.20 15.36 -3.81
N ILE A 147 -4.53 16.63 -3.56
CA ILE A 147 -3.56 17.74 -3.54
C ILE A 147 -3.59 18.55 -2.25
N GLY A 148 -4.56 18.34 -1.37
CA GLY A 148 -4.64 19.03 -0.08
C GLY A 148 -5.65 18.37 0.86
N ILE A 149 -5.41 18.54 2.15
CA ILE A 149 -6.26 18.06 3.23
C ILE A 149 -6.46 19.21 4.20
N SER A 150 -7.70 19.57 4.47
CA SER A 150 -8.05 20.59 5.47
C SER A 150 -8.94 19.97 6.55
N PRO A 151 -8.69 20.25 7.84
CA PRO A 151 -9.51 19.73 8.93
C PRO A 151 -10.88 20.40 8.97
N GLU A 152 -11.90 19.62 9.35
CA GLU A 152 -13.25 20.08 9.66
C GLU A 152 -13.64 19.63 11.07
N ALA A 153 -14.73 20.18 11.61
CA ALA A 153 -15.20 19.82 12.95
C ALA A 153 -15.46 18.30 13.08
N ASP A 154 -16.11 17.72 12.08
CA ASP A 154 -16.56 16.31 12.10
C ASP A 154 -15.95 15.45 10.98
N GLY A 155 -14.90 15.92 10.32
CA GLY A 155 -14.29 15.22 9.21
C GLY A 155 -13.06 15.90 8.65
N LEU A 156 -12.88 15.71 7.36
CA LEU A 156 -11.80 16.30 6.55
C LEU A 156 -12.40 16.80 5.24
N THR A 157 -11.95 17.93 4.77
CA THR A 157 -12.15 18.37 3.39
C THR A 157 -10.92 18.01 2.56
N LEU A 158 -11.15 17.26 1.50
CA LEU A 158 -10.12 16.85 0.53
C LEU A 158 -10.18 17.77 -0.67
N THR A 159 -9.05 18.34 -1.06
CA THR A 159 -8.91 19.04 -2.34
C THR A 159 -8.35 18.06 -3.35
N LEU A 160 -9.13 17.80 -4.40
CA LEU A 160 -8.84 16.83 -5.44
C LEU A 160 -8.69 17.51 -6.80
N VAL A 161 -7.75 17.05 -7.61
CA VAL A 161 -7.69 17.36 -9.04
C VAL A 161 -8.23 16.15 -9.80
N VAL A 162 -9.28 16.36 -10.57
CA VAL A 162 -9.95 15.33 -11.36
C VAL A 162 -9.73 15.62 -12.84
N ARG A 163 -9.13 14.66 -13.54
CA ARG A 163 -8.96 14.72 -15.00
C ARG A 163 -10.27 14.28 -15.68
N GLN A 164 -10.77 15.15 -16.51
CA GLN A 164 -11.99 14.92 -17.30
C GLN A 164 -11.68 14.07 -18.54
N ALA A 165 -12.74 13.56 -19.21
CA ALA A 165 -12.58 12.75 -20.41
C ALA A 165 -11.94 13.50 -21.59
N ASP A 166 -12.04 14.82 -21.63
CA ASP A 166 -11.40 15.69 -22.62
C ASP A 166 -9.94 16.05 -22.27
N GLY A 167 -9.39 15.50 -21.18
CA GLY A 167 -8.05 15.74 -20.70
C GLY A 167 -7.90 17.01 -19.84
N THR A 168 -8.94 17.81 -19.65
CA THR A 168 -8.90 18.98 -18.75
C THR A 168 -8.86 18.53 -17.28
N GLU A 169 -8.23 19.31 -16.43
CA GLU A 169 -8.19 19.09 -14.99
C GLU A 169 -9.11 20.08 -14.27
N VAL A 170 -9.97 19.56 -13.38
CA VAL A 170 -10.86 20.36 -12.55
C VAL A 170 -10.53 20.11 -11.07
N THR A 171 -10.43 21.18 -10.30
CA THR A 171 -10.26 21.09 -8.86
C THR A 171 -11.63 21.01 -8.18
N VAL A 172 -11.84 19.98 -7.36
CA VAL A 172 -13.06 19.76 -6.59
C VAL A 172 -12.72 19.62 -5.11
N ARG A 173 -13.71 19.87 -4.25
CA ARG A 173 -13.62 19.64 -2.82
C ARG A 173 -14.66 18.62 -2.40
N GLU A 174 -14.25 17.61 -1.65
CA GLU A 174 -15.12 16.55 -1.13
C GLU A 174 -14.87 16.39 0.37
N ARG A 175 -15.93 16.13 1.13
CA ARG A 175 -15.86 15.91 2.57
C ARG A 175 -15.86 14.42 2.88
N THR A 176 -14.99 14.01 3.79
CA THR A 176 -14.93 12.62 4.27
C THR A 176 -14.78 12.55 5.77
N ARG A 177 -15.34 11.52 6.40
CA ARG A 177 -15.14 11.28 7.84
C ARG A 177 -13.77 10.69 8.13
N LYS A 178 -13.28 9.80 7.28
CA LYS A 178 -11.98 9.12 7.41
C LYS A 178 -11.24 9.12 6.08
N LEU A 179 -9.93 9.12 6.17
CA LEU A 179 -9.03 9.07 5.02
C LEU A 179 -8.01 7.94 5.20
N VAL A 180 -7.81 7.13 4.18
CA VAL A 180 -6.74 6.13 4.14
C VAL A 180 -5.76 6.48 3.04
N LEU A 181 -4.50 6.70 3.39
CA LEU A 181 -3.41 6.94 2.46
C LEU A 181 -2.76 5.59 2.12
N ALA A 182 -3.23 4.95 1.04
CA ALA A 182 -2.72 3.70 0.49
C ALA A 182 -1.94 3.93 -0.82
N ASN A 183 -1.31 5.11 -0.94
CA ASN A 183 -0.67 5.66 -2.12
C ASN A 183 0.78 5.17 -2.32
N GLY A 184 1.10 3.96 -1.87
CA GLY A 184 2.32 3.24 -2.19
C GLY A 184 3.57 3.69 -1.41
N VAL A 185 4.74 3.35 -1.96
CA VAL A 185 6.02 3.55 -1.26
C VAL A 185 6.36 5.02 -1.03
N GLU A 186 5.87 5.92 -1.88
CA GLU A 186 6.10 7.36 -1.80
C GLU A 186 5.07 8.10 -0.94
N GLY A 187 4.04 7.41 -0.49
CA GLY A 187 2.82 8.02 0.04
C GLY A 187 2.95 8.99 1.20
N THR A 188 4.08 9.00 1.93
CA THR A 188 4.32 9.93 3.04
C THR A 188 5.71 10.53 2.97
N GLY A 189 6.26 10.61 1.78
CA GLY A 189 7.59 11.13 1.54
C GLY A 189 7.88 11.14 0.06
N GLY A 190 9.05 10.67 -0.33
CA GLY A 190 9.44 10.63 -1.74
C GLY A 190 10.75 9.91 -1.96
N PRO A 191 11.22 9.91 -3.20
CA PRO A 191 12.55 9.45 -3.54
C PRO A 191 13.60 10.15 -2.68
N TYR A 192 14.56 9.39 -2.19
CA TYR A 192 15.72 10.00 -1.53
C TYR A 192 16.79 10.28 -2.57
N LEU A 193 17.09 11.54 -2.77
CA LEU A 193 18.24 11.98 -3.57
C LEU A 193 19.33 12.48 -2.61
N PRO A 194 20.48 11.81 -2.53
CA PRO A 194 21.58 12.25 -1.69
C PRO A 194 22.19 13.57 -2.20
N PRO A 195 22.90 14.32 -1.33
CA PRO A 195 23.46 15.63 -1.67
C PRO A 195 24.35 15.61 -2.92
N GLU A 196 25.04 14.52 -3.19
CA GLU A 196 25.90 14.33 -4.36
C GLU A 196 25.14 14.42 -5.69
N LEU A 197 23.84 14.21 -5.69
CA LEU A 197 22.97 14.33 -6.86
C LEU A 197 22.23 15.69 -6.93
N ALA A 198 22.40 16.53 -5.91
CA ALA A 198 21.73 17.81 -5.85
C ALA A 198 22.18 18.73 -6.99
N GLY A 199 21.21 19.35 -7.67
CA GLY A 199 21.49 20.29 -8.75
C GLY A 199 21.68 19.69 -10.15
N LEU A 200 21.66 18.35 -10.28
CA LEU A 200 21.59 17.73 -11.60
C LEU A 200 20.26 18.02 -12.30
N PRO A 201 20.28 18.37 -13.59
CA PRO A 201 19.07 18.59 -14.37
C PRO A 201 18.22 17.31 -14.47
N SER A 202 16.90 17.46 -14.46
CA SER A 202 15.96 16.34 -14.51
C SER A 202 16.01 15.53 -15.82
N ASN A 203 16.55 16.09 -16.90
CA ASN A 203 16.78 15.36 -18.16
C ASN A 203 18.04 14.48 -18.12
N LEU A 204 18.89 14.60 -17.11
CA LEU A 204 20.11 13.80 -16.91
C LEU A 204 20.04 12.85 -15.73
N LEU A 205 18.98 12.93 -14.91
CA LEU A 205 18.82 12.16 -13.68
C LEU A 205 17.39 11.65 -13.55
N ALA A 206 17.23 10.36 -13.22
CA ALA A 206 15.97 9.84 -12.73
C ALA A 206 16.18 8.99 -11.48
N HIS A 207 15.15 8.91 -10.63
CA HIS A 207 15.11 7.97 -9.52
C HIS A 207 14.42 6.67 -9.94
N THR A 208 14.82 5.53 -9.37
CA THR A 208 14.18 4.23 -9.67
C THR A 208 12.68 4.16 -9.33
N GLY A 209 12.18 5.08 -8.53
CA GLY A 209 10.73 5.26 -8.25
C GLY A 209 9.97 5.96 -9.36
N HIS A 210 10.64 6.64 -10.28
CA HIS A 210 10.01 7.32 -11.40
C HIS A 210 9.82 6.41 -12.61
N HIS A 211 8.90 6.78 -13.48
CA HIS A 211 8.87 6.22 -14.81
C HIS A 211 10.15 6.65 -15.56
N ILE A 212 10.91 5.68 -16.06
CA ILE A 212 12.10 5.92 -16.89
C ILE A 212 11.81 5.35 -18.26
N ASP A 213 11.86 6.20 -19.28
CA ASP A 213 11.90 5.75 -20.67
C ASP A 213 13.33 5.31 -20.97
N PHE A 214 13.52 4.02 -21.20
CA PHE A 214 14.81 3.42 -21.50
C PHE A 214 15.15 3.40 -23.00
N GLU A 215 14.18 3.63 -23.88
CA GLU A 215 14.39 3.59 -25.34
C GLU A 215 15.42 4.64 -25.80
N PRO A 216 15.36 5.92 -25.37
CA PRO A 216 16.37 6.93 -25.72
C PRO A 216 17.75 6.67 -25.11
N LEU A 217 17.86 5.73 -24.17
CA LEU A 217 19.13 5.37 -23.52
C LEU A 217 19.90 4.28 -24.28
N ALA A 218 19.38 3.75 -25.38
CA ALA A 218 20.08 2.83 -26.25
C ALA A 218 21.39 3.46 -26.78
N GLY A 219 22.48 2.68 -26.73
CA GLY A 219 23.83 3.15 -27.10
C GLY A 219 24.49 4.11 -26.10
N ARG A 220 23.81 4.48 -25.01
CA ARG A 220 24.32 5.41 -24.00
C ARG A 220 25.12 4.73 -22.88
N SER A 221 25.96 5.54 -22.20
CA SER A 221 26.67 5.15 -20.98
C SER A 221 25.87 5.66 -19.75
N ILE A 222 25.56 4.76 -18.82
CA ILE A 222 24.65 5.05 -17.70
C ILE A 222 25.34 4.81 -16.38
N GLY A 223 25.27 5.78 -15.46
CA GLY A 223 25.69 5.60 -14.06
C GLY A 223 24.50 5.28 -13.18
N VAL A 224 24.63 4.26 -12.32
CA VAL A 224 23.59 3.89 -11.35
C VAL A 224 24.14 3.98 -9.93
N LEU A 225 23.57 4.83 -9.09
CA LEU A 225 23.97 4.98 -7.69
C LEU A 225 23.08 4.11 -6.79
N GLY A 226 23.68 3.17 -6.07
CA GLY A 226 23.01 2.22 -5.18
C GLY A 226 23.07 0.80 -5.70
N ALA A 227 23.00 -0.20 -4.79
CA ALA A 227 23.13 -1.63 -5.12
C ALA A 227 22.04 -2.47 -4.46
N ALA A 228 20.86 -1.90 -4.22
CA ALA A 228 19.69 -2.67 -3.83
C ALA A 228 18.94 -3.18 -5.07
N ALA A 229 17.89 -3.94 -4.85
CA ALA A 229 17.13 -4.60 -5.90
C ALA A 229 16.68 -3.68 -7.04
N SER A 230 16.14 -2.48 -6.73
CA SER A 230 15.65 -1.55 -7.76
C SER A 230 16.77 -0.95 -8.62
N ALA A 231 17.98 -0.79 -8.04
CA ALA A 231 19.15 -0.34 -8.79
C ALA A 231 19.59 -1.40 -9.82
N PHE A 232 19.72 -2.66 -9.39
CA PHE A 232 20.05 -3.77 -10.27
C PHE A 232 18.99 -4.01 -11.35
N ASP A 233 17.69 -3.94 -10.98
CA ASP A 233 16.60 -4.08 -11.95
C ASP A 233 16.61 -2.94 -12.98
N ALA A 234 16.92 -1.69 -12.57
CA ALA A 234 17.06 -0.57 -13.49
C ALA A 234 18.28 -0.72 -14.41
N ALA A 235 19.43 -1.15 -13.86
CA ALA A 235 20.64 -1.43 -14.63
C ALA A 235 20.39 -2.52 -15.69
N ALA A 236 19.76 -3.62 -15.30
CA ALA A 236 19.42 -4.69 -16.23
C ALA A 236 18.44 -4.21 -17.31
N THR A 237 17.40 -3.45 -16.95
CA THR A 237 16.44 -2.91 -17.92
C THR A 237 17.10 -1.97 -18.91
N ALA A 238 18.05 -1.12 -18.47
CA ALA A 238 18.80 -0.25 -19.37
C ALA A 238 19.64 -1.04 -20.39
N LEU A 239 20.32 -2.10 -19.93
CA LEU A 239 21.10 -2.98 -20.81
C LEU A 239 20.21 -3.77 -21.80
N GLU A 240 19.08 -4.27 -21.33
CA GLU A 240 18.07 -4.94 -22.18
C GLU A 240 17.47 -4.00 -23.23
N ALA A 241 17.37 -2.70 -22.91
CA ALA A 241 16.95 -1.66 -23.85
C ALA A 241 18.08 -1.18 -24.79
N GLY A 242 19.28 -1.78 -24.68
CA GLY A 242 20.39 -1.51 -25.59
C GLY A 242 21.38 -0.45 -25.11
N ALA A 243 21.40 -0.07 -23.84
CA ALA A 243 22.47 0.79 -23.31
C ALA A 243 23.86 0.17 -23.59
N ALA A 244 24.82 0.99 -24.02
CA ALA A 244 26.16 0.51 -24.39
C ALA A 244 26.89 -0.04 -23.16
N GLN A 245 26.80 0.67 -22.04
CA GLN A 245 27.37 0.25 -20.76
C GLN A 245 26.60 0.86 -19.59
N VAL A 246 26.57 0.10 -18.50
CA VAL A 246 25.98 0.53 -17.23
C VAL A 246 26.98 0.29 -16.11
N HIS A 247 27.33 1.34 -15.40
CA HIS A 247 28.18 1.32 -14.23
C HIS A 247 27.34 1.48 -12.97
N LEU A 248 27.31 0.44 -12.12
CA LEU A 248 26.56 0.44 -10.87
C LEU A 248 27.52 0.57 -9.68
N PHE A 249 27.28 1.58 -8.84
CA PHE A 249 28.17 1.96 -7.74
C PHE A 249 27.55 1.68 -6.38
N THR A 250 28.35 1.12 -5.47
CA THR A 250 27.98 0.97 -4.06
C THR A 250 29.13 1.41 -3.15
N ARG A 251 28.78 2.06 -2.04
CA ARG A 251 29.73 2.40 -0.96
C ARG A 251 30.16 1.22 -0.11
N ARG A 252 29.64 0.03 -0.39
CA ARG A 252 29.93 -1.21 0.38
C ARG A 252 31.01 -2.02 -0.32
N PRO A 253 31.86 -2.71 0.46
CA PRO A 253 32.90 -3.56 -0.12
C PRO A 253 32.35 -4.86 -0.74
N ASP A 254 31.06 -5.19 -0.47
CA ASP A 254 30.40 -6.35 -1.03
C ASP A 254 28.89 -6.15 -1.13
N LEU A 255 28.22 -6.98 -1.93
CA LEU A 255 26.77 -7.02 -2.02
C LEU A 255 26.18 -7.74 -0.80
N ILE A 256 25.06 -7.23 -0.32
CA ILE A 256 24.36 -7.85 0.79
C ILE A 256 23.57 -9.04 0.26
N VAL A 257 23.95 -10.24 0.68
CA VAL A 257 23.22 -11.46 0.41
C VAL A 257 22.20 -11.69 1.52
N GLN A 258 20.97 -11.96 1.15
CA GLN A 258 19.95 -12.37 2.10
C GLN A 258 20.34 -13.76 2.63
N GLY A 259 20.68 -13.85 3.91
CA GLY A 259 20.89 -15.16 4.56
C GLY A 259 19.62 -16.00 4.43
N ALA A 260 19.78 -17.29 4.21
CA ALA A 260 18.69 -18.26 4.25
C ALA A 260 18.13 -18.27 5.68
N GLY A 261 17.12 -17.48 5.98
CA GLY A 261 16.56 -17.29 7.32
C GLY A 261 16.52 -15.83 7.78
N GLY A 262 16.56 -14.86 6.87
CA GLY A 262 16.10 -13.51 7.23
C GLY A 262 14.75 -13.64 7.94
N PRO A 263 14.43 -12.78 8.92
CA PRO A 263 13.23 -12.94 9.74
C PRO A 263 12.00 -12.79 8.83
N SER A 264 11.60 -13.85 8.16
CA SER A 264 10.23 -14.11 7.84
C SER A 264 9.56 -14.23 9.20
N GLY A 265 9.21 -13.08 9.79
CA GLY A 265 8.60 -13.07 11.11
C GLY A 265 7.45 -14.03 11.07
N ASN A 266 7.35 -14.91 12.05
CA ASN A 266 6.17 -15.74 12.20
C ASN A 266 4.91 -14.85 12.22
N ILE A 267 3.77 -15.41 11.93
CA ILE A 267 2.49 -14.69 11.90
C ILE A 267 2.23 -13.91 13.20
N GLY A 268 2.62 -14.52 14.36
CA GLY A 268 2.53 -13.86 15.66
C GLY A 268 3.31 -12.55 15.72
N ALA A 269 4.54 -12.53 15.23
CA ALA A 269 5.35 -11.33 15.17
C ALA A 269 4.75 -10.29 14.21
N ARG A 270 4.30 -10.68 13.02
CA ARG A 270 3.63 -9.77 12.07
C ARG A 270 2.41 -9.09 12.69
N ASN A 271 1.59 -9.85 13.37
CA ASN A 271 0.36 -9.33 13.96
C ASN A 271 0.58 -8.49 15.23
N ASN A 272 1.68 -8.66 15.94
CA ASN A 272 1.86 -8.08 17.28
C ASN A 272 3.07 -7.15 17.43
N PHE A 273 3.96 -7.04 16.47
CA PHE A 273 5.16 -6.19 16.59
C PHE A 273 4.84 -4.74 16.98
N HIS A 274 3.77 -4.17 16.46
CA HIS A 274 3.32 -2.81 16.78
C HIS A 274 2.98 -2.60 18.27
N ARG A 275 2.86 -3.68 19.07
CA ARG A 275 2.65 -3.64 20.53
C ARG A 275 3.95 -3.69 21.32
N SER A 276 5.10 -3.89 20.66
CA SER A 276 6.41 -3.78 21.28
C SER A 276 6.67 -2.33 21.72
N GLY A 277 7.51 -2.16 22.73
CA GLY A 277 7.96 -0.83 23.16
C GLY A 277 8.70 -0.08 22.04
N ASP A 278 8.74 1.24 22.15
CA ASP A 278 9.38 2.12 21.16
C ASP A 278 10.86 1.82 20.99
N GLU A 279 11.55 1.49 22.08
CA GLU A 279 12.97 1.09 22.05
C GLU A 279 13.21 -0.09 21.13
N GLU A 280 12.43 -1.17 21.26
CA GLU A 280 12.60 -2.37 20.43
C GLU A 280 12.22 -2.11 18.96
N ARG A 281 11.13 -1.37 18.71
CA ARG A 281 10.71 -0.97 17.37
C ARG A 281 11.79 -0.15 16.68
N TRP A 282 12.32 0.86 17.38
CA TRP A 282 13.37 1.73 16.88
C TRP A 282 14.68 0.97 16.63
N ARG A 283 15.19 0.28 17.66
CA ARG A 283 16.44 -0.48 17.59
C ARG A 283 16.46 -1.45 16.43
N ARG A 284 15.40 -2.24 16.30
CA ARG A 284 15.27 -3.21 15.21
C ARG A 284 15.29 -2.52 13.83
N ARG A 285 14.62 -1.37 13.71
CA ARG A 285 14.61 -0.64 12.44
C ARG A 285 15.97 -0.03 12.11
N VAL A 286 16.63 0.61 13.03
CA VAL A 286 17.97 1.18 12.84
C VAL A 286 18.96 0.10 12.42
N LEU A 287 18.98 -1.03 13.13
CA LEU A 287 19.86 -2.15 12.77
C LEU A 287 19.57 -2.70 11.38
N ALA A 288 18.30 -2.82 11.00
CA ALA A 288 17.91 -3.26 9.65
C ALA A 288 18.34 -2.25 8.56
N VAL A 289 18.24 -0.94 8.83
CA VAL A 289 18.72 0.11 7.90
C VAL A 289 20.24 0.04 7.74
N ARG A 290 20.98 -0.10 8.85
CA ARG A 290 22.44 -0.20 8.85
C ARG A 290 22.96 -1.47 8.20
N ALA A 291 22.29 -2.59 8.43
CA ALA A 291 22.59 -3.85 7.74
C ALA A 291 22.40 -3.71 6.22
N GLY A 292 21.52 -2.82 5.78
CA GLY A 292 21.22 -2.57 4.38
C GLY A 292 20.21 -3.57 3.80
N ARG A 293 19.88 -3.38 2.54
CA ARG A 293 18.95 -4.25 1.82
C ARG A 293 19.71 -5.23 0.95
N SER A 294 19.34 -6.51 1.03
CA SER A 294 19.87 -7.53 0.13
C SER A 294 19.38 -7.29 -1.30
N VAL A 295 20.22 -7.68 -2.25
CA VAL A 295 19.85 -7.75 -3.66
C VAL A 295 19.44 -9.19 -4.02
N PRO A 296 18.34 -9.38 -4.77
CA PRO A 296 17.96 -10.71 -5.26
C PRO A 296 18.97 -11.25 -6.26
N LEU A 297 19.32 -12.53 -6.14
CA LEU A 297 20.24 -13.21 -7.06
C LEU A 297 19.80 -13.10 -8.53
N GLU A 298 18.49 -13.16 -8.78
CA GLU A 298 17.91 -12.99 -10.11
C GLU A 298 18.26 -11.61 -10.71
N SER A 299 18.12 -10.53 -9.94
CA SER A 299 18.45 -9.18 -10.40
C SER A 299 19.94 -9.02 -10.71
N VAL A 300 20.81 -9.62 -9.87
CA VAL A 300 22.27 -9.65 -10.12
C VAL A 300 22.60 -10.39 -11.39
N ARG A 301 22.10 -11.63 -11.55
CA ARG A 301 22.35 -12.46 -12.74
C ARG A 301 21.87 -11.79 -14.02
N ARG A 302 20.71 -11.12 -13.95
CA ARG A 302 20.13 -10.41 -15.09
C ARG A 302 21.01 -9.27 -15.57
N ALA A 303 21.54 -8.43 -14.68
CA ALA A 303 22.47 -7.38 -15.05
C ALA A 303 23.84 -7.93 -15.49
N ALA A 304 24.41 -8.88 -14.73
CA ALA A 304 25.72 -9.44 -14.99
C ALA A 304 25.80 -10.32 -16.25
N ALA A 305 24.67 -10.65 -16.87
CA ALA A 305 24.64 -11.37 -18.16
C ALA A 305 25.13 -10.52 -19.34
N PHE A 306 25.20 -9.18 -19.16
CA PHE A 306 25.62 -8.26 -20.22
C PHE A 306 27.11 -7.90 -20.08
N PRO A 307 27.92 -7.99 -21.16
CA PRO A 307 29.32 -7.55 -21.13
C PRO A 307 29.52 -6.08 -20.79
N GLY A 308 28.52 -5.22 -21.07
CA GLY A 308 28.52 -3.80 -20.75
C GLY A 308 28.12 -3.48 -19.30
N PHE A 309 27.93 -4.46 -18.42
CA PHE A 309 27.66 -4.22 -17.01
C PHE A 309 28.95 -4.15 -16.20
N HIS A 310 29.11 -3.08 -15.42
CA HIS A 310 30.26 -2.86 -14.55
C HIS A 310 29.80 -2.59 -13.12
N LEU A 311 30.28 -3.37 -12.16
CA LEU A 311 29.96 -3.22 -10.74
C LEU A 311 31.18 -2.61 -10.00
N HIS A 312 30.95 -1.47 -9.34
CA HIS A 312 31.94 -0.77 -8.53
C HIS A 312 31.62 -0.97 -7.05
N LEU A 313 32.45 -1.74 -6.38
CA LEU A 313 32.39 -1.97 -4.94
C LEU A 313 33.30 -0.99 -4.21
N ASP A 314 32.95 -0.64 -2.96
CA ASP A 314 33.66 0.34 -2.13
C ASP A 314 33.92 1.68 -2.86
N ALA A 315 32.99 2.07 -3.72
CA ALA A 315 33.09 3.21 -4.62
C ALA A 315 31.92 4.22 -4.38
N PRO A 316 31.87 4.88 -3.22
CA PRO A 316 30.90 5.95 -2.99
C PRO A 316 31.12 7.09 -3.99
N TRP A 317 30.03 7.72 -4.42
CA TRP A 317 30.13 8.98 -5.16
C TRP A 317 30.48 10.10 -4.19
N LEU A 318 31.42 10.95 -4.58
CA LEU A 318 31.91 12.09 -3.81
C LEU A 318 31.31 13.42 -4.30
N GLY A 319 30.86 13.44 -5.56
CA GLY A 319 30.22 14.59 -6.17
C GLY A 319 29.80 14.32 -7.61
N THR A 320 28.93 15.17 -8.14
CA THR A 320 28.52 15.15 -9.54
C THR A 320 28.44 16.57 -10.10
N GLU A 321 28.66 16.69 -11.40
CA GLU A 321 28.57 17.95 -12.14
C GLU A 321 27.92 17.70 -13.50
N ALA A 322 26.99 18.56 -13.91
CA ALA A 322 26.48 18.56 -15.27
C ALA A 322 27.47 19.26 -16.21
N VAL A 323 27.94 18.53 -17.22
CA VAL A 323 28.89 19.03 -18.22
C VAL A 323 28.25 18.87 -19.59
N GLY A 324 27.66 19.95 -20.10
CA GLY A 324 26.81 19.90 -21.30
C GLY A 324 25.61 19.02 -21.12
N ASP A 325 25.46 17.99 -21.95
CA ASP A 325 24.41 17.00 -21.95
C ASP A 325 24.79 15.68 -21.23
N ARG A 326 25.85 15.72 -20.41
CA ARG A 326 26.41 14.57 -19.69
C ARG A 326 26.63 14.90 -18.22
N VAL A 327 26.82 13.87 -17.41
CA VAL A 327 27.10 13.97 -15.98
C VAL A 327 28.53 13.47 -15.71
N ALA A 328 29.39 14.35 -15.20
CA ALA A 328 30.65 13.94 -14.60
C ALA A 328 30.40 13.47 -13.16
N VAL A 329 30.99 12.33 -12.81
CA VAL A 329 30.85 11.69 -11.48
C VAL A 329 32.25 11.49 -10.91
N ASP A 330 32.51 12.06 -9.75
CA ASP A 330 33.70 11.78 -8.95
C ASP A 330 33.36 10.70 -7.97
N ALA A 331 33.88 9.48 -8.16
CA ALA A 331 33.75 8.36 -7.27
C ALA A 331 35.08 8.04 -6.59
N ALA A 332 35.05 7.25 -5.50
CA ALA A 332 36.28 6.93 -4.76
C ALA A 332 37.29 6.13 -5.59
N ASP A 333 36.85 5.39 -6.59
CA ASP A 333 37.68 4.58 -7.49
C ASP A 333 38.04 5.27 -8.80
N GLY A 334 37.57 6.50 -9.04
CA GLY A 334 37.92 7.26 -10.24
C GLY A 334 36.88 8.31 -10.64
N ARG A 335 37.17 8.98 -11.76
CA ARG A 335 36.26 9.94 -12.39
C ARG A 335 35.64 9.36 -13.66
N TYR A 336 34.32 9.49 -13.78
CA TYR A 336 33.52 8.91 -14.85
C TYR A 336 32.67 9.99 -15.52
N THR A 337 32.20 9.72 -16.73
CA THR A 337 31.26 10.62 -17.44
C THR A 337 30.16 9.75 -18.06
N PHE A 338 28.92 10.05 -17.70
CA PHE A 338 27.72 9.31 -18.13
C PHE A 338 26.78 10.19 -18.94
N ASP A 339 26.08 9.61 -19.88
CA ASP A 339 25.01 10.28 -20.62
C ASP A 339 23.74 10.44 -19.79
N PHE A 340 23.55 9.56 -18.80
CA PHE A 340 22.39 9.58 -17.89
C PHE A 340 22.74 8.92 -16.55
N VAL A 341 22.08 9.35 -15.50
CA VAL A 341 22.26 8.82 -14.15
C VAL A 341 20.94 8.31 -13.58
N ILE A 342 20.97 7.16 -12.92
CA ILE A 342 19.83 6.57 -12.22
C ILE A 342 20.13 6.47 -10.72
N ALA A 343 19.33 7.14 -9.91
CA ALA A 343 19.38 7.06 -8.46
C ALA A 343 18.60 5.85 -7.95
N GLY A 344 19.29 4.80 -7.51
CA GLY A 344 18.75 3.62 -6.82
C GLY A 344 18.87 3.75 -5.29
N THR A 345 18.65 4.94 -4.77
CA THR A 345 19.02 5.35 -3.40
C THR A 345 17.92 5.16 -2.36
N GLY A 346 16.74 4.68 -2.79
CA GLY A 346 15.61 4.38 -1.91
C GLY A 346 14.74 5.60 -1.63
N TYR A 347 14.04 5.56 -0.49
CA TYR A 347 12.98 6.53 -0.18
C TYR A 347 13.18 7.12 1.20
N GLN A 348 12.70 8.34 1.38
CA GLN A 348 12.55 9.02 2.67
C GLN A 348 11.06 9.13 3.02
N TYR A 349 10.76 9.15 4.31
CA TYR A 349 9.39 9.20 4.82
C TYR A 349 9.22 10.40 5.75
N ASP A 350 9.08 11.57 5.15
CA ASP A 350 8.90 12.84 5.82
C ASP A 350 7.63 13.51 5.26
N PRO A 351 6.53 13.64 6.04
CA PRO A 351 5.29 14.23 5.56
C PRO A 351 5.45 15.69 5.08
N HIS A 352 6.48 16.42 5.56
CA HIS A 352 6.75 17.78 5.11
C HIS A 352 7.20 17.85 3.64
N THR A 353 7.63 16.74 3.04
CA THR A 353 8.03 16.69 1.63
C THR A 353 6.87 16.42 0.68
N ARG A 354 5.64 16.22 1.20
CA ARG A 354 4.46 15.90 0.41
C ARG A 354 3.54 17.12 0.27
N PRO A 355 3.28 17.59 -0.95
CA PRO A 355 2.42 18.77 -1.16
C PRO A 355 1.03 18.62 -0.54
N GLU A 356 0.40 17.45 -0.68
CA GLU A 356 -0.93 17.16 -0.14
C GLU A 356 -0.99 17.12 1.39
N LEU A 357 0.16 16.95 2.06
CA LEU A 357 0.27 16.96 3.52
C LEU A 357 0.85 18.29 4.07
N ALA A 358 1.25 19.22 3.21
CA ALA A 358 2.00 20.41 3.60
C ALA A 358 1.29 21.24 4.70
N GLU A 359 -0.04 21.41 4.60
CA GLU A 359 -0.82 22.19 5.56
C GLU A 359 -0.96 21.50 6.92
N ILE A 360 -0.85 20.17 6.97
CA ILE A 360 -1.12 19.38 8.16
C ILE A 360 0.13 18.73 8.77
N ALA A 361 1.26 18.75 8.04
CA ALA A 361 2.48 18.05 8.45
C ALA A 361 2.99 18.50 9.84
N GLY A 362 2.81 19.77 10.18
CA GLY A 362 3.20 20.34 11.48
C GLY A 362 2.43 19.77 12.68
N ASP A 363 1.24 19.22 12.46
CA ASP A 363 0.39 18.65 13.50
C ASP A 363 0.58 17.12 13.66
N ILE A 364 1.33 16.49 12.75
CA ILE A 364 1.59 15.04 12.76
C ILE A 364 2.75 14.72 13.69
N ALA A 365 2.54 13.81 14.64
CA ALA A 365 3.61 13.29 15.48
C ALA A 365 4.61 12.46 14.64
N LEU A 366 5.88 12.76 14.78
CA LEU A 366 6.98 12.01 14.21
C LEU A 366 7.64 11.13 15.26
N TRP A 367 8.40 10.12 14.86
CA TRP A 367 9.14 9.29 15.80
C TRP A 367 10.09 10.08 16.68
N GLY A 368 10.75 11.11 16.13
CA GLY A 368 11.62 12.01 16.89
C GLY A 368 10.90 12.86 17.95
N ASP A 369 9.59 13.06 17.83
CA ASP A 369 8.76 13.75 18.83
C ASP A 369 8.39 12.83 20.01
N ARG A 370 8.39 11.50 19.80
CA ARG A 370 7.89 10.51 20.76
C ARG A 370 8.97 9.67 21.43
N TYR A 371 10.09 9.43 20.75
CA TYR A 371 11.14 8.57 21.24
C TYR A 371 12.52 9.17 21.01
N ARG A 372 13.33 9.19 22.06
CA ARG A 372 14.75 9.60 22.03
C ARG A 372 15.62 8.36 22.20
N PRO A 373 16.28 7.89 21.15
CA PRO A 373 17.19 6.74 21.24
C PRO A 373 18.48 7.08 21.96
N GLU A 374 19.25 6.05 22.34
CA GLU A 374 20.65 6.17 22.75
C GLU A 374 21.50 6.74 21.60
N ALA A 375 22.63 7.36 21.95
CA ALA A 375 23.47 8.11 21.00
C ALA A 375 23.92 7.26 19.81
N ASP A 376 24.26 6.00 20.04
CA ASP A 376 24.71 5.05 19.01
C ASP A 376 23.58 4.53 18.12
N LEU A 377 22.32 4.71 18.51
CA LEU A 377 21.14 4.32 17.74
C LEU A 377 20.41 5.51 17.10
N THR A 378 21.01 6.68 17.07
CA THR A 378 20.40 7.85 16.42
C THR A 378 20.32 7.68 14.90
N ASP A 379 19.20 8.12 14.31
CA ASP A 379 18.97 8.15 12.86
C ASP A 379 18.00 9.29 12.53
N ALA A 380 18.51 10.35 11.93
CA ALA A 380 17.74 11.56 11.64
C ALA A 380 16.66 11.34 10.58
N ALA A 381 16.85 10.41 9.66
CA ALA A 381 15.85 10.09 8.63
C ALA A 381 14.67 9.31 9.24
N LEU A 382 14.95 8.34 10.09
CA LEU A 382 13.91 7.60 10.81
C LEU A 382 13.14 8.49 11.80
N ALA A 383 13.81 9.47 12.42
CA ALA A 383 13.17 10.41 13.35
C ALA A 383 12.06 11.24 12.68
N ARG A 384 12.12 11.48 11.36
CA ARG A 384 11.11 12.19 10.58
C ARG A 384 9.93 11.33 10.11
N THR A 385 10.00 10.01 10.33
CA THR A 385 8.90 9.12 9.97
C THR A 385 7.69 9.33 10.90
N PRO A 386 6.44 9.32 10.38
CA PRO A 386 5.24 9.44 11.20
C PRO A 386 5.15 8.36 12.29
N TYR A 387 4.80 8.79 13.49
CA TYR A 387 4.51 7.89 14.61
C TYR A 387 3.03 7.51 14.58
N LEU A 388 2.73 6.20 14.48
CA LEU A 388 1.38 5.71 14.21
C LEU A 388 0.76 5.01 15.40
N GLY A 389 -0.55 5.15 15.54
CA GLY A 389 -1.37 4.33 16.42
C GLY A 389 -1.58 2.92 15.86
N SER A 390 -2.19 2.05 16.68
CA SER A 390 -2.34 0.61 16.39
C SER A 390 -3.20 0.28 15.16
N GLY A 391 -4.05 1.20 14.72
CA GLY A 391 -4.89 1.08 13.52
C GLY A 391 -4.36 1.86 12.32
N PHE A 392 -3.06 2.14 12.28
CA PHE A 392 -2.40 2.97 11.26
C PHE A 392 -2.76 4.47 11.29
N GLN A 393 -3.59 4.91 12.26
CA GLN A 393 -3.94 6.32 12.35
C GLN A 393 -2.69 7.16 12.68
N LEU A 394 -2.61 8.33 12.04
CA LEU A 394 -1.67 9.37 12.43
C LEU A 394 -2.03 9.83 13.86
N LEU A 395 -1.02 10.24 14.61
CA LEU A 395 -1.21 10.81 15.94
C LEU A 395 -0.85 12.29 15.93
N GLU A 396 -1.57 13.07 16.74
CA GLU A 396 -1.28 14.49 16.90
C GLU A 396 0.07 14.72 17.58
N LYS A 397 0.80 15.73 17.14
CA LYS A 397 2.10 16.10 17.72
C LYS A 397 1.96 16.57 19.15
N GLU A 398 1.03 17.49 19.37
CA GLU A 398 0.68 18.02 20.70
C GLU A 398 -0.71 17.52 21.10
N PRO A 399 -0.84 16.76 22.21
CA PRO A 399 -2.11 16.19 22.64
C PRO A 399 -3.23 17.25 22.79
N GLY A 400 -4.38 17.01 22.18
CA GLY A 400 -5.57 17.87 22.23
C GLY A 400 -5.56 19.06 21.28
N ARG A 401 -4.48 19.28 20.51
CA ARG A 401 -4.39 20.40 19.56
C ARG A 401 -4.99 20.09 18.21
N ALA A 402 -4.78 18.88 17.72
CA ALA A 402 -5.18 18.47 16.39
C ALA A 402 -5.80 17.04 16.38
N PRO A 403 -6.87 16.79 17.17
CA PRO A 403 -7.44 15.43 17.30
C PRO A 403 -7.98 14.88 15.96
N TRP A 404 -8.26 15.73 14.99
CA TRP A 404 -8.66 15.37 13.64
C TRP A 404 -7.59 14.59 12.87
N VAL A 405 -6.29 14.70 13.23
CA VAL A 405 -5.18 13.94 12.62
C VAL A 405 -5.45 12.45 12.71
N GLY A 406 -6.05 11.97 13.79
CA GLY A 406 -6.46 10.58 13.98
C GLY A 406 -7.51 10.06 13.00
N ARG A 407 -8.08 10.91 12.14
CA ARG A 407 -8.98 10.52 11.05
C ARG A 407 -8.24 10.03 9.81
N ILE A 408 -6.92 10.20 9.77
CA ILE A 408 -6.06 9.85 8.64
C ILE A 408 -5.27 8.58 9.00
N HIS A 409 -5.43 7.54 8.20
CA HIS A 409 -4.74 6.27 8.37
C HIS A 409 -3.69 6.09 7.27
N LEU A 410 -2.46 5.79 7.68
CA LEU A 410 -1.33 5.65 6.76
C LEU A 410 -1.03 4.20 6.46
N PHE A 411 -1.50 3.70 5.32
CA PHE A 411 -1.26 2.33 4.87
C PHE A 411 -0.21 2.29 3.75
N SER A 412 1.03 2.61 4.09
CA SER A 412 2.16 2.73 3.15
C SER A 412 3.47 2.24 3.79
N ALA A 413 4.55 2.24 2.99
CA ALA A 413 5.88 1.83 3.45
C ALA A 413 6.40 2.64 4.67
N ALA A 414 5.95 3.88 4.86
CA ALA A 414 6.30 4.69 6.02
C ALA A 414 5.82 4.09 7.35
N ALA A 415 4.78 3.24 7.34
CA ALA A 415 4.30 2.56 8.53
C ALA A 415 5.25 1.47 9.04
N GLN A 416 6.30 1.11 8.28
CA GLN A 416 7.20 0.01 8.63
C GLN A 416 7.88 0.17 9.99
N LEU A 417 8.25 1.38 10.38
CA LEU A 417 8.90 1.62 11.70
C LEU A 417 7.95 1.26 12.85
N SER A 418 6.67 1.62 12.73
CA SER A 418 5.65 1.31 13.74
C SER A 418 5.22 -0.16 13.73
N PHE A 419 5.21 -0.84 12.57
CA PHE A 419 4.68 -2.20 12.42
C PHE A 419 5.73 -3.28 12.18
N GLY A 420 7.00 -2.93 11.97
CA GLY A 420 8.14 -3.85 11.88
C GLY A 420 8.35 -4.51 10.52
N TYR A 421 7.36 -4.51 9.65
CA TYR A 421 7.37 -5.15 8.34
C TYR A 421 6.99 -4.16 7.24
N PRO A 422 7.39 -4.38 5.98
CA PRO A 422 6.89 -3.57 4.87
C PRO A 422 5.36 -3.59 4.84
N ILE A 423 4.74 -2.42 4.66
CA ILE A 423 3.30 -2.27 4.54
C ILE A 423 2.96 -1.94 3.08
N GLY A 424 1.91 -2.57 2.55
CA GLY A 424 1.48 -2.44 1.16
C GLY A 424 2.16 -3.44 0.20
N ASP A 425 3.12 -4.26 0.67
CA ASP A 425 3.61 -5.41 -0.10
C ASP A 425 2.59 -6.56 -0.09
N VAL A 426 2.73 -7.51 -1.01
CA VAL A 426 1.80 -8.63 -1.20
C VAL A 426 1.50 -9.35 0.11
N GLN A 427 2.54 -9.67 0.90
CA GLN A 427 2.40 -10.43 2.14
C GLN A 427 1.73 -9.66 3.27
N SER A 428 1.84 -8.34 3.28
CA SER A 428 1.33 -7.51 4.37
C SER A 428 -0.19 -7.37 4.32
N LEU A 429 -0.80 -7.52 3.13
CA LEU A 429 -2.21 -7.21 2.93
C LEU A 429 -3.12 -8.08 3.78
N ALA A 430 -2.92 -9.40 3.77
CA ALA A 430 -3.72 -10.34 4.56
C ALA A 430 -3.67 -10.09 6.08
N HIS A 431 -2.57 -9.49 6.59
CA HIS A 431 -2.39 -9.22 8.02
C HIS A 431 -2.85 -7.82 8.45
N HIS A 432 -2.74 -6.86 7.55
CA HIS A 432 -2.88 -5.45 7.92
C HIS A 432 -4.15 -4.79 7.38
N ILE A 433 -4.75 -5.28 6.30
CA ILE A 433 -6.07 -4.80 5.85
C ILE A 433 -7.14 -5.02 6.92
N PRO A 434 -7.28 -6.23 7.53
CA PRO A 434 -8.25 -6.41 8.61
C PRO A 434 -8.05 -5.44 9.77
N ARG A 435 -6.83 -5.10 10.12
CA ARG A 435 -6.49 -4.16 11.20
C ARG A 435 -6.94 -2.73 10.92
N VAL A 436 -6.66 -2.21 9.71
CA VAL A 436 -7.08 -0.84 9.37
C VAL A 436 -8.58 -0.74 9.25
N VAL A 437 -9.24 -1.78 8.73
CA VAL A 437 -10.70 -1.85 8.60
C VAL A 437 -11.39 -1.92 9.97
N ASP A 438 -10.87 -2.74 10.89
CA ASP A 438 -11.36 -2.82 12.28
C ASP A 438 -11.25 -1.46 12.98
N ALA A 439 -10.11 -0.78 12.83
CA ALA A 439 -9.91 0.54 13.41
C ALA A 439 -10.88 1.59 12.86
N LEU A 440 -11.08 1.62 11.54
CA LEU A 440 -12.02 2.52 10.88
C LEU A 440 -13.46 2.23 11.32
N GLY A 441 -13.85 0.95 11.34
CA GLY A 441 -15.17 0.53 11.78
C GLY A 441 -15.46 0.89 13.23
N ARG A 442 -14.50 0.63 14.13
CA ARG A 442 -14.59 1.03 15.54
C ARG A 442 -14.78 2.55 15.67
N ASP A 443 -13.97 3.33 14.98
CA ASP A 443 -14.00 4.79 15.12
C ASP A 443 -15.31 5.37 14.58
N LEU A 444 -15.80 4.89 13.44
CA LEU A 444 -17.10 5.27 12.87
C LEU A 444 -18.25 4.89 13.80
N HIS A 445 -18.21 3.68 14.38
CA HIS A 445 -19.23 3.22 15.31
C HIS A 445 -19.35 4.12 16.54
N PHE A 446 -18.23 4.47 17.18
CA PHE A 446 -18.26 5.34 18.35
C PHE A 446 -18.56 6.81 18.02
N GLU A 447 -18.21 7.27 16.83
CA GLU A 447 -18.66 8.59 16.34
C GLU A 447 -20.17 8.61 16.15
N ASP A 448 -20.76 7.58 15.56
CA ASP A 448 -22.19 7.47 15.32
C ASP A 448 -23.02 7.45 16.62
N GLN A 449 -22.48 6.87 17.70
CA GLN A 449 -23.13 6.91 19.03
C GLN A 449 -23.25 8.33 19.61
N ARG A 450 -22.41 9.27 19.18
CA ARG A 450 -22.48 10.68 19.63
C ARG A 450 -23.48 11.52 18.82
N LEU A 451 -23.95 11.00 17.68
CA LEU A 451 -24.97 11.70 16.88
C LEU A 451 -26.34 11.59 17.56
N PRO A 452 -27.22 12.59 17.41
CA PRO A 452 -28.60 12.52 17.91
C PRO A 452 -29.28 11.22 17.48
N ALA A 453 -30.12 10.64 18.35
CA ALA A 453 -30.81 9.39 18.03
C ALA A 453 -31.61 9.56 16.71
N ALA A 454 -31.44 8.59 15.79
CA ALA A 454 -32.28 8.55 14.61
C ALA A 454 -33.74 8.33 15.05
N PRO A 455 -34.74 8.96 14.39
CA PRO A 455 -36.14 8.65 14.65
C PRO A 455 -36.34 7.15 14.46
N ALA A 456 -36.95 6.49 15.47
CA ALA A 456 -37.25 5.07 15.38
C ALA A 456 -38.10 4.82 14.14
N ALA A 457 -37.67 3.92 13.27
CA ALA A 457 -38.51 3.43 12.20
C ALA A 457 -39.74 2.77 12.86
N ALA A 458 -40.92 3.35 12.63
CA ALA A 458 -42.17 2.81 13.13
C ALA A 458 -42.54 1.57 12.30
N SER A 459 -41.89 0.45 12.57
CA SER A 459 -42.42 -0.87 12.23
C SER A 459 -43.00 -1.45 13.52
N GLU A 460 -44.32 -1.55 13.60
CA GLU A 460 -44.91 -2.37 14.65
C GLU A 460 -44.34 -3.79 14.50
N PRO A 461 -43.68 -4.31 15.55
CA PRO A 461 -43.19 -5.70 15.47
C PRO A 461 -44.43 -6.61 15.34
N GLU A 462 -44.38 -7.49 14.36
CA GLU A 462 -45.38 -8.56 14.22
C GLU A 462 -45.54 -9.27 15.58
N SER A 463 -46.78 -9.28 16.12
CA SER A 463 -46.99 -9.81 17.44
C SER A 463 -46.85 -11.33 17.41
N LEU A 464 -45.75 -11.82 17.94
CA LEU A 464 -45.55 -13.27 18.10
C LEU A 464 -46.71 -13.96 18.80
N ARG A 465 -47.48 -13.25 19.61
CA ARG A 465 -48.59 -13.79 20.39
C ARG A 465 -49.64 -14.45 19.50
N GLN A 466 -49.97 -13.92 18.35
CA GLN A 466 -50.90 -14.53 17.41
C GLN A 466 -50.50 -15.94 16.94
N HIS A 467 -49.18 -16.26 16.97
CA HIS A 467 -48.67 -17.55 16.54
C HIS A 467 -48.67 -18.62 17.64
N TYR A 468 -48.77 -18.24 18.92
CA TYR A 468 -48.73 -19.17 20.05
C TYR A 468 -49.90 -19.03 21.02
N GLU A 469 -50.81 -18.11 20.83
CA GLU A 469 -51.95 -17.85 21.75
C GLU A 469 -52.79 -19.09 21.96
N HIS A 470 -52.99 -19.87 20.92
CA HIS A 470 -53.74 -21.16 20.99
C HIS A 470 -53.02 -22.26 21.78
N ALA A 471 -51.71 -22.13 22.00
CA ALA A 471 -50.90 -23.09 22.73
C ALA A 471 -50.66 -22.69 24.20
N ILE A 472 -51.20 -21.54 24.62
CA ILE A 472 -51.05 -21.09 26.01
C ILE A 472 -51.84 -22.06 26.91
N TRP A 473 -51.09 -22.81 27.72
CA TRP A 473 -51.67 -23.68 28.69
C TRP A 473 -52.38 -22.86 29.80
N SER A 474 -53.63 -23.15 30.09
CA SER A 474 -54.33 -22.65 31.27
C SER A 474 -54.74 -23.81 32.14
N PRO A 475 -54.58 -23.74 33.47
CA PRO A 475 -55.09 -24.78 34.35
C PRO A 475 -56.61 -24.85 34.23
N ARG A 476 -57.13 -25.99 33.87
CA ARG A 476 -58.61 -26.25 33.96
C ARG A 476 -59.01 -25.93 35.39
N THR A 477 -59.89 -24.99 35.60
CA THR A 477 -60.58 -24.79 36.85
C THR A 477 -61.32 -26.07 37.12
N SER A 478 -61.05 -26.76 38.26
CA SER A 478 -61.64 -27.98 38.72
C SER A 478 -63.09 -27.74 39.21
N HIS A 479 -63.95 -27.42 38.26
CA HIS A 479 -65.40 -27.32 38.52
C HIS A 479 -66.18 -27.97 37.38
N GLU A 480 -66.01 -29.27 37.20
CA GLU A 480 -66.95 -30.12 36.53
C GLU A 480 -66.52 -31.61 36.75
N LEU A 481 -66.40 -31.97 37.99
CA LEU A 481 -66.65 -33.37 38.37
C LEU A 481 -68.13 -33.47 38.73
N GLU A 482 -68.96 -33.78 37.73
CA GLU A 482 -70.31 -34.21 38.05
C GLU A 482 -70.25 -35.44 39.02
N PRO A 483 -71.04 -35.42 40.13
CA PRO A 483 -71.13 -36.58 41.00
C PRO A 483 -72.18 -37.54 40.46
N GLY A 484 -71.74 -38.76 40.18
CA GLY A 484 -72.59 -39.84 40.35
C GLY A 484 -73.52 -40.32 39.23
N ARG A 485 -73.29 -41.54 38.83
CA ARG A 485 -74.43 -42.54 38.85
C ARG A 485 -73.87 -43.89 39.33
N ARG A 486 -74.58 -44.40 40.32
CA ARG A 486 -74.44 -45.78 40.86
C ARG A 486 -74.66 -46.81 39.76
#